data_11e6161f7b8973904010dcece36af0f8
#
_entry.id   11e6161f7b8973904010dcece36af0f8
#
_cell.length_a   1.000
_cell.length_b   1.000
_cell.length_c   1.000
_cell.angle_alpha   90.00
_cell.angle_beta   90.00
_cell.angle_gamma   90.00
#
_symmetry.space_group_name_H-M   'P 1'
#
loop_
_entity.id
_entity.type
_entity.pdbx_description
1 polymer ?
#
loop_
_entity_poly.entity_id
_entity_poly.type
_entity_poly.pdbx_seq_one_letter_code
_entity_poly.pdbx_strand_id
1 'polypeptide(L)'
;MWAQIYRKKQQIYETYHQELKDTKQIKILKPKSESNLIPFRVALSSKGPQEHLSEFLSTKGIEARTFFYPLHKQPCFSFLADQQDFRDENFRNSVYAYEHGLCLPAYPSLTVQEIKYICDRIKEYCDEL
;
A
#
# COMPACT_ATOMS: atom_id res chain seq x y z
N MET A 1 5.20 -26.08 7.37
CA MET A 1 4.17 -25.00 7.48
C MET A 1 4.72 -23.62 7.21
N TRP A 2 5.76 -23.17 7.93
CA TRP A 2 6.36 -21.83 7.70
C TRP A 2 6.84 -21.61 6.26
N ALA A 3 7.62 -22.55 5.70
CA ALA A 3 8.14 -22.44 4.34
C ALA A 3 7.04 -22.33 3.26
N GLN A 4 5.90 -22.97 3.49
CA GLN A 4 4.75 -22.87 2.55
C GLN A 4 4.11 -21.48 2.62
N ILE A 5 3.93 -20.94 3.83
CA ILE A 5 3.38 -19.58 4.02
C ILE A 5 4.33 -18.55 3.38
N TYR A 6 5.63 -18.69 3.61
CA TYR A 6 6.63 -17.80 3.03
C TYR A 6 6.58 -17.80 1.49
N ARG A 7 6.63 -18.99 0.87
CA ARG A 7 6.54 -19.13 -0.60
C ARG A 7 5.26 -18.52 -1.16
N LYS A 8 4.13 -18.75 -0.47
CA LYS A 8 2.84 -18.20 -0.89
C LYS A 8 2.82 -16.68 -0.80
N LYS A 9 3.37 -16.10 0.25
CA LYS A 9 3.50 -14.65 0.42
C LYS A 9 4.39 -14.03 -0.67
N GLN A 10 5.51 -14.67 -1.02
CA GLN A 10 6.36 -14.25 -2.12
C GLN A 10 5.62 -14.27 -3.46
N GLN A 11 4.93 -15.37 -3.75
CA GLN A 11 4.13 -15.49 -4.98
C GLN A 11 3.06 -14.39 -5.09
N ILE A 12 2.35 -14.08 -4.00
CA ILE A 12 1.36 -13.00 -3.95
C ILE A 12 2.01 -11.66 -4.31
N TYR A 13 3.14 -11.33 -3.66
CA TYR A 13 3.86 -10.10 -3.94
C TYR A 13 4.34 -10.01 -5.40
N GLU A 14 4.94 -11.07 -5.92
CA GLU A 14 5.43 -11.14 -7.29
C GLU A 14 4.30 -10.99 -8.31
N THR A 15 3.14 -11.60 -8.05
CA THR A 15 1.96 -11.48 -8.91
C THR A 15 1.48 -10.03 -8.98
N TYR A 16 1.29 -9.36 -7.85
CA TYR A 16 0.94 -7.94 -7.83
C TYR A 16 1.96 -7.07 -8.56
N HIS A 17 3.24 -7.35 -8.31
CA HIS A 17 4.32 -6.58 -8.92
C HIS A 17 4.32 -6.73 -10.44
N GLN A 18 4.15 -7.94 -10.97
CA GLN A 18 4.10 -8.20 -12.41
C GLN A 18 2.87 -7.55 -13.07
N GLU A 19 1.71 -7.66 -12.43
CA GLU A 19 0.46 -7.12 -12.97
C GLU A 19 0.41 -5.59 -12.99
N LEU A 20 1.06 -4.92 -12.04
CA LEU A 20 0.98 -3.47 -11.87
C LEU A 20 2.25 -2.69 -12.28
N LYS A 21 3.32 -3.38 -12.70
CA LYS A 21 4.62 -2.74 -13.01
C LYS A 21 4.55 -1.63 -14.07
N ASP A 22 3.63 -1.75 -15.03
CA ASP A 22 3.47 -0.83 -16.15
C ASP A 22 2.37 0.23 -15.89
N THR A 23 1.74 0.22 -14.72
CA THR A 23 0.70 1.17 -14.33
C THR A 23 1.34 2.46 -13.83
N LYS A 24 1.30 3.52 -14.64
CA LYS A 24 2.06 4.77 -14.39
C LYS A 24 1.67 5.51 -13.10
N GLN A 25 0.43 5.38 -12.65
CA GLN A 25 -0.10 6.05 -11.46
C GLN A 25 0.16 5.29 -10.16
N ILE A 26 0.58 4.03 -10.26
CA ILE A 26 0.77 3.12 -9.12
C ILE A 26 2.22 2.64 -9.07
N LYS A 27 2.77 2.57 -7.87
CA LYS A 27 4.08 1.99 -7.62
C LYS A 27 4.00 1.00 -6.48
N ILE A 28 4.24 -0.28 -6.77
CA ILE A 28 4.43 -1.29 -5.71
C ILE A 28 5.78 -1.00 -5.02
N LEU A 29 5.75 -0.92 -3.69
CA LEU A 29 6.95 -0.71 -2.91
C LEU A 29 7.83 -1.96 -2.93
N LYS A 30 9.11 -1.76 -3.26
CA LYS A 30 10.11 -2.83 -3.34
C LYS A 30 11.03 -2.79 -2.13
N PRO A 31 11.45 -3.95 -1.61
CA PRO A 31 12.52 -4.02 -0.65
C PRO A 31 13.84 -3.53 -1.29
N LYS A 32 14.79 -3.16 -0.46
CA LYS A 32 16.18 -2.99 -0.92
C LYS A 32 16.71 -4.34 -1.43
N SER A 33 17.58 -4.30 -2.45
CA SER A 33 18.12 -5.51 -3.12
C SER A 33 18.81 -6.51 -2.16
N GLU A 34 19.32 -6.01 -1.05
CA GLU A 34 20.02 -6.81 -0.03
C GLU A 34 19.09 -7.37 1.05
N SER A 35 17.79 -7.07 0.98
CA SER A 35 16.81 -7.47 1.99
C SER A 35 15.95 -8.61 1.51
N ASN A 36 15.74 -9.59 2.39
CA ASN A 36 14.74 -10.64 2.18
C ASN A 36 13.36 -10.10 2.59
N LEU A 37 12.49 -9.87 1.61
CA LEU A 37 11.12 -9.44 1.86
C LEU A 37 10.28 -10.62 2.34
N ILE A 38 9.66 -10.46 3.51
CA ILE A 38 8.53 -11.29 3.93
C ILE A 38 7.29 -10.39 3.87
N PRO A 39 6.49 -10.47 2.80
CA PRO A 39 5.39 -9.53 2.61
C PRO A 39 4.24 -9.83 3.58
N PHE A 40 4.17 -9.08 4.67
CA PHE A 40 3.00 -9.08 5.54
C PHE A 40 1.78 -8.53 4.80
N ARG A 41 1.97 -7.44 4.09
CA ARG A 41 1.01 -6.81 3.16
C ARG A 41 1.75 -6.42 1.88
N VAL A 42 1.02 -6.25 0.79
CA VAL A 42 1.58 -5.67 -0.43
C VAL A 42 1.29 -4.17 -0.43
N ALA A 43 2.32 -3.39 -0.24
CA ALA A 43 2.24 -1.94 -0.14
C ALA A 43 2.40 -1.29 -1.51
N LEU A 44 1.51 -0.36 -1.84
CA LEU A 44 1.62 0.48 -3.03
C LEU A 44 1.59 1.97 -2.66
N SER A 45 2.11 2.79 -3.55
CA SER A 45 1.92 4.24 -3.55
C SER A 45 1.15 4.65 -4.80
N SER A 46 0.13 5.47 -4.65
CA SER A 46 -0.63 6.10 -5.74
C SER A 46 -0.14 7.52 -5.98
N LYS A 47 -0.21 8.01 -7.21
CA LYS A 47 0.03 9.44 -7.50
C LYS A 47 -1.08 10.35 -6.95
N GLY A 48 -2.32 9.87 -6.95
CA GLY A 48 -3.45 10.55 -6.34
C GLY A 48 -3.62 10.20 -4.86
N PRO A 49 -4.54 10.88 -4.15
CA PRO A 49 -4.89 10.57 -2.77
C PRO A 49 -5.35 9.11 -2.63
N GLN A 50 -4.83 8.42 -1.61
CA GLN A 50 -5.16 7.00 -1.38
C GLN A 50 -6.65 6.79 -1.06
N GLU A 51 -7.33 7.79 -0.51
CA GLU A 51 -8.75 7.72 -0.15
C GLU A 51 -9.62 7.41 -1.37
N HIS A 52 -9.39 8.09 -2.49
CA HIS A 52 -10.15 7.89 -3.72
C HIS A 52 -9.98 6.46 -4.27
N LEU A 53 -8.75 5.95 -4.30
CA LEU A 53 -8.51 4.57 -4.72
C LEU A 53 -9.12 3.57 -3.73
N SER A 54 -9.01 3.84 -2.43
CA SER A 54 -9.58 2.97 -1.38
C SER A 54 -11.09 2.89 -1.47
N GLU A 55 -11.78 4.03 -1.67
CA GLU A 55 -13.22 4.10 -1.87
C GLU A 55 -13.64 3.33 -3.12
N PHE A 56 -12.98 3.58 -4.25
CA PHE A 56 -13.25 2.86 -5.50
C PHE A 56 -13.11 1.34 -5.32
N LEU A 57 -12.02 0.87 -4.72
CA LEU A 57 -11.81 -0.56 -4.46
C LEU A 57 -12.87 -1.14 -3.53
N SER A 58 -13.32 -0.38 -2.53
CA SER A 58 -14.40 -0.78 -1.63
C SER A 58 -15.71 -1.02 -2.39
N THR A 59 -16.06 -0.18 -3.37
CA THR A 59 -17.25 -0.40 -4.23
C THR A 59 -17.17 -1.68 -5.06
N LYS A 60 -15.96 -2.19 -5.29
CA LYS A 60 -15.70 -3.44 -6.02
C LYS A 60 -15.54 -4.66 -5.09
N GLY A 61 -15.82 -4.50 -3.80
CA GLY A 61 -15.71 -5.57 -2.79
C GLY A 61 -14.26 -5.87 -2.37
N ILE A 62 -13.34 -4.94 -2.59
CA ILE A 62 -11.92 -5.09 -2.24
C ILE A 62 -11.61 -4.20 -1.04
N GLU A 63 -11.23 -4.83 0.08
CA GLU A 63 -10.78 -4.11 1.27
C GLU A 63 -9.29 -3.83 1.20
N ALA A 64 -8.93 -2.56 0.98
CA ALA A 64 -7.56 -2.07 1.13
C ALA A 64 -7.40 -1.39 2.50
N ARG A 65 -6.18 -1.33 3.00
CA ARG A 65 -5.85 -0.67 4.26
C ARG A 65 -4.92 0.51 4.02
N THR A 66 -5.15 1.61 4.71
CA THR A 66 -4.26 2.77 4.68
C THR A 66 -2.92 2.45 5.33
N PHE A 67 -1.90 3.26 5.04
CA PHE A 67 -0.69 3.29 5.84
C PHE A 67 -0.99 3.86 7.22
N PHE A 68 -0.03 3.71 8.15
CA PHE A 68 -0.17 4.23 9.50
C PHE A 68 -0.25 5.75 9.49
N TYR A 69 -1.17 6.28 10.30
CA TYR A 69 -1.28 7.72 10.52
C TYR A 69 0.05 8.25 11.10
N PRO A 70 0.59 9.37 10.58
CA PRO A 70 1.87 9.88 11.03
C PRO A 70 1.95 10.06 12.53
N LEU A 71 3.01 9.54 13.15
CA LEU A 71 3.12 9.48 14.60
C LEU A 71 3.07 10.86 15.25
N HIS A 72 3.74 11.87 14.66
CA HIS A 72 3.76 13.23 15.15
C HIS A 72 2.37 13.92 15.11
N LYS A 73 1.43 13.40 14.33
CA LYS A 73 0.05 13.91 14.21
C LYS A 73 -0.94 13.16 15.12
N GLN A 74 -0.49 12.16 15.86
CA GLN A 74 -1.35 11.42 16.78
C GLN A 74 -1.87 12.34 17.90
N PRO A 75 -3.13 12.23 18.31
CA PRO A 75 -3.72 13.09 19.35
C PRO A 75 -2.94 13.09 20.67
N CYS A 76 -2.32 11.95 21.03
CA CYS A 76 -1.50 11.84 22.23
C CYS A 76 -0.24 12.71 22.20
N PHE A 77 0.19 13.17 21.02
CA PHE A 77 1.34 14.07 20.85
C PHE A 77 0.93 15.52 20.51
N SER A 78 -0.35 15.88 20.63
CA SER A 78 -0.84 17.23 20.31
C SER A 78 -0.12 18.34 21.07
N PHE A 79 0.39 18.05 22.27
CA PHE A 79 1.17 18.99 23.07
C PHE A 79 2.54 19.37 22.45
N LEU A 80 2.99 18.63 21.41
CA LEU A 80 4.21 18.91 20.67
C LEU A 80 3.94 19.67 19.36
N ALA A 81 2.69 19.90 18.99
CA ALA A 81 2.30 20.46 17.69
C ALA A 81 2.89 21.84 17.41
N ASP A 82 3.11 22.65 18.44
CA ASP A 82 3.68 23.99 18.32
C ASP A 82 5.23 24.00 18.23
N GLN A 83 5.86 22.85 18.47
CA GLN A 83 7.31 22.74 18.39
C GLN A 83 7.77 22.61 16.94
N GLN A 84 8.79 23.37 16.55
CA GLN A 84 9.30 23.40 15.18
C GLN A 84 9.70 22.03 14.66
N ASP A 85 10.27 21.17 15.52
CA ASP A 85 10.74 19.84 15.14
C ASP A 85 9.61 18.86 14.82
N PHE A 86 8.36 19.14 15.23
CA PHE A 86 7.18 18.30 15.03
C PHE A 86 6.27 18.75 13.88
N ARG A 87 6.73 19.65 13.03
CA ARG A 87 5.99 20.09 11.84
C ARG A 87 6.08 19.05 10.72
N ASP A 88 5.03 18.97 9.90
CA ASP A 88 4.93 18.07 8.74
C ASP A 88 6.15 18.14 7.80
N GLU A 89 6.78 19.32 7.71
CA GLU A 89 7.98 19.54 6.91
C GLU A 89 9.15 18.64 7.28
N ASN A 90 9.27 18.27 8.56
CA ASN A 90 10.32 17.37 9.06
C ASN A 90 9.96 15.89 8.89
N PHE A 91 8.67 15.58 8.58
CA PHE A 91 8.14 14.23 8.42
C PHE A 91 7.51 13.99 7.04
N ARG A 92 8.00 14.67 6.01
CA ARG A 92 7.42 14.65 4.65
C ARG A 92 7.17 13.24 4.11
N ASN A 93 8.09 12.32 4.33
CA ASN A 93 7.94 10.94 3.86
C ASN A 93 6.81 10.21 4.60
N SER A 94 6.64 10.46 5.89
CA SER A 94 5.58 9.85 6.69
C SER A 94 4.21 10.39 6.29
N VAL A 95 4.10 11.70 6.08
CA VAL A 95 2.87 12.36 5.61
C VAL A 95 2.51 11.86 4.21
N TYR A 96 3.46 11.91 3.27
CA TYR A 96 3.25 11.41 1.91
C TYR A 96 2.83 9.93 1.88
N ALA A 97 3.50 9.10 2.68
CA ALA A 97 3.17 7.67 2.75
C ALA A 97 1.73 7.44 3.23
N TYR A 98 1.23 8.22 4.17
CA TYR A 98 -0.15 8.13 4.62
C TYR A 98 -1.15 8.63 3.57
N GLU A 99 -0.85 9.76 2.92
CA GLU A 99 -1.74 10.39 1.93
C GLU A 99 -1.84 9.60 0.63
N HIS A 100 -0.81 8.85 0.26
CA HIS A 100 -0.71 8.17 -1.03
C HIS A 100 -0.56 6.65 -0.93
N GLY A 101 -0.36 6.10 0.27
CA GLY A 101 -0.03 4.70 0.48
C GLY A 101 -1.25 3.83 0.80
N LEU A 102 -1.33 2.68 0.14
CA LEU A 102 -2.32 1.63 0.42
C LEU A 102 -1.65 0.28 0.58
N CYS A 103 -2.25 -0.56 1.41
CA CYS A 103 -1.90 -1.96 1.58
C CYS A 103 -2.98 -2.84 0.95
N LEU A 104 -2.59 -3.64 -0.03
CA LEU A 104 -3.47 -4.59 -0.70
C LEU A 104 -3.60 -5.90 0.09
N PRO A 105 -4.69 -6.65 -0.11
CA PRO A 105 -4.86 -7.98 0.48
C PRO A 105 -3.68 -8.89 0.16
N ALA A 106 -3.17 -9.61 1.17
CA ALA A 106 -2.02 -10.50 1.02
C ALA A 106 -2.08 -11.70 1.97
N TYR A 107 -3.27 -12.22 2.27
CA TYR A 107 -3.43 -13.42 3.08
C TYR A 107 -3.06 -14.69 2.28
N PRO A 108 -2.53 -15.76 2.92
CA PRO A 108 -1.99 -16.91 2.22
C PRO A 108 -2.95 -17.68 1.31
N SER A 109 -4.25 -17.63 1.58
CA SER A 109 -5.28 -18.28 0.75
C SER A 109 -5.74 -17.46 -0.46
N LEU A 110 -5.23 -16.23 -0.62
CA LEU A 110 -5.55 -15.38 -1.79
C LEU A 110 -5.07 -16.06 -3.08
N THR A 111 -5.98 -16.23 -4.01
CA THR A 111 -5.71 -16.89 -5.29
C THR A 111 -5.14 -15.94 -6.33
N VAL A 112 -4.47 -16.47 -7.34
CA VAL A 112 -3.95 -15.68 -8.47
C VAL A 112 -5.08 -14.95 -9.20
N GLN A 113 -6.25 -15.58 -9.35
CA GLN A 113 -7.42 -14.99 -9.98
C GLN A 113 -7.95 -13.79 -9.20
N GLU A 114 -8.02 -13.89 -7.87
CA GLU A 114 -8.41 -12.77 -7.01
C GLU A 114 -7.40 -11.62 -7.09
N ILE A 115 -6.10 -11.92 -7.12
CA ILE A 115 -5.06 -10.89 -7.29
C ILE A 115 -5.21 -10.19 -8.65
N LYS A 116 -5.44 -10.93 -9.72
CA LYS A 116 -5.68 -10.35 -11.05
C LYS A 116 -6.93 -9.47 -11.06
N TYR A 117 -8.01 -9.94 -10.45
CA TYR A 117 -9.22 -9.13 -10.30
C TYR A 117 -8.92 -7.79 -9.60
N ILE A 118 -8.19 -7.81 -8.48
CA ILE A 118 -7.78 -6.61 -7.75
C ILE A 118 -6.94 -5.69 -8.66
N CYS A 119 -5.97 -6.25 -9.37
CA CYS A 119 -5.12 -5.48 -10.29
C CYS A 119 -5.90 -4.85 -11.43
N ASP A 120 -6.87 -5.57 -11.99
CA ASP A 120 -7.72 -5.06 -13.07
C ASP A 120 -8.59 -3.89 -12.57
N ARG A 121 -9.11 -3.96 -11.34
CA ARG A 121 -9.84 -2.82 -10.74
C ARG A 121 -8.94 -1.61 -10.49
N ILE A 122 -7.69 -1.83 -10.08
CA ILE A 122 -6.72 -0.74 -9.93
C ILE A 122 -6.40 -0.10 -11.28
N LYS A 123 -6.21 -0.89 -12.34
CA LYS A 123 -6.00 -0.37 -13.70
C LYS A 123 -7.21 0.41 -14.21
N GLU A 124 -8.42 -0.13 -14.03
CA GLU A 124 -9.67 0.58 -14.34
C GLU A 124 -9.72 1.97 -13.69
N TYR A 125 -9.45 2.05 -12.38
CA TYR A 125 -9.38 3.33 -11.68
C TYR A 125 -8.34 4.28 -12.28
N CYS A 126 -7.16 3.77 -12.66
CA CYS A 126 -6.10 4.57 -13.25
C CYS A 126 -6.41 5.07 -14.66
N ASP A 127 -7.23 4.35 -15.41
CA ASP A 127 -7.64 4.71 -16.75
C ASP A 127 -8.77 5.77 -16.76
N GLU A 128 -9.48 5.92 -15.63
CA GLU A 128 -10.52 6.95 -15.44
C GLU A 128 -9.96 8.31 -14.96
N LEU A 129 -8.67 8.38 -14.60
CA LEU A 129 -7.98 9.60 -14.17
C LEU A 129 -7.42 10.41 -15.34
#